data_86acbe3159d53af359ef682fc5449c70
#
_entry.id   86acbe3159d53af359ef682fc5449c70
#
_cell.length_a   1.000
_cell.length_b   1.000
_cell.length_c   1.000
_cell.angle_alpha   90.00
_cell.angle_beta   90.00
_cell.angle_gamma   90.00
#
_symmetry.space_group_name_H-M   'P 1'
#
loop_
_entity.id
_entity.type
_entity.pdbx_description
1 polymer ?
#
loop_
_entity_poly.entity_id
_entity_poly.type
_entity_poly.pdbx_seq_one_letter_code
_entity_poly.pdbx_strand_id
1 'polypeptide(L)'
;MTTQQHILACIDGSAVTESVCGYAAWYAERLNMPVALLNVIEVPASARRDLSGSIGVDSRQILLQELSQIDEQRAKIANSYSNALMQDAKSYIEDNFTVAVTPYQRRSKLLPAIEHFDLKNRAIVMGRRGEDHKDSRINIGSQIETVARASRVPILICSETFTKPQSYMIAFDASKTSIRAIHLVAKSEVLKGIPGHIVMIGNNDDSSKNSLAAAAAELLAAGFTVQSHHLPSTDAVKGLLVFQKQHDIDIMVIGAYGRSKWQQLFLGSTTTEIIASTSSPVILVR
;
A
#
# COMPACT_ATOMS: atom_id res chain seq x y z
N MET A 1 -18.00 12.34 19.75
CA MET A 1 -17.75 10.94 19.33
C MET A 1 -16.31 10.87 18.87
N THR A 2 -15.45 10.27 19.65
CA THR A 2 -14.05 9.99 19.25
C THR A 2 -14.09 9.06 18.05
N THR A 3 -13.67 9.53 16.90
CA THR A 3 -13.63 8.74 15.67
C THR A 3 -12.54 7.70 15.84
N GLN A 4 -12.89 6.44 16.07
CA GLN A 4 -11.95 5.35 16.22
C GLN A 4 -11.13 5.21 14.93
N GLN A 5 -9.80 5.26 15.06
CA GLN A 5 -8.89 5.03 13.95
C GLN A 5 -8.84 3.53 13.60
N HIS A 6 -8.51 3.20 12.36
CA HIS A 6 -8.43 1.84 11.86
C HIS A 6 -7.30 1.67 10.84
N ILE A 7 -6.97 0.43 10.54
CA ILE A 7 -6.13 0.04 9.42
C ILE A 7 -7.05 -0.24 8.23
N LEU A 8 -6.88 0.49 7.14
CA LEU A 8 -7.68 0.34 5.92
C LEU A 8 -7.04 -0.71 5.00
N ALA A 9 -7.69 -1.84 4.82
CA ALA A 9 -7.27 -2.90 3.91
C ALA A 9 -8.05 -2.82 2.60
N CYS A 10 -7.38 -2.52 1.49
CA CYS A 10 -7.98 -2.43 0.16
C CYS A 10 -7.86 -3.78 -0.55
N ILE A 11 -8.98 -4.46 -0.79
CA ILE A 11 -9.05 -5.78 -1.43
C ILE A 11 -9.85 -5.72 -2.73
N ASP A 12 -9.43 -6.50 -3.73
CA ASP A 12 -10.02 -6.51 -5.07
C ASP A 12 -10.36 -7.91 -5.60
N GLY A 13 -10.10 -8.97 -4.79
CA GLY A 13 -10.31 -10.35 -5.20
C GLY A 13 -9.16 -10.96 -5.99
N SER A 14 -8.04 -10.24 -6.15
CA SER A 14 -6.83 -10.79 -6.74
C SER A 14 -6.18 -11.84 -5.83
N ALA A 15 -5.20 -12.58 -6.37
CA ALA A 15 -4.46 -13.61 -5.63
C ALA A 15 -3.75 -13.10 -4.36
N VAL A 16 -3.54 -11.78 -4.23
CA VAL A 16 -2.90 -11.17 -3.06
C VAL A 16 -3.89 -10.74 -1.96
N THR A 17 -5.18 -10.99 -2.12
CA THR A 17 -6.22 -10.59 -1.15
C THR A 17 -5.94 -11.15 0.25
N GLU A 18 -5.60 -12.42 0.39
CA GLU A 18 -5.24 -13.01 1.68
C GLU A 18 -4.00 -12.37 2.30
N SER A 19 -3.01 -12.05 1.47
CA SER A 19 -1.80 -11.34 1.92
C SER A 19 -2.15 -9.95 2.44
N VAL A 20 -3.00 -9.20 1.75
CA VAL A 20 -3.49 -7.88 2.21
C VAL A 20 -4.21 -8.01 3.54
N CYS A 21 -5.08 -9.00 3.70
CA CYS A 21 -5.79 -9.29 4.94
C CYS A 21 -4.83 -9.62 6.08
N GLY A 22 -3.85 -10.50 5.85
CA GLY A 22 -2.84 -10.89 6.83
C GLY A 22 -1.98 -9.72 7.31
N TYR A 23 -1.45 -8.92 6.38
CA TYR A 23 -0.67 -7.74 6.74
C TYR A 23 -1.51 -6.65 7.42
N ALA A 24 -2.76 -6.45 7.02
CA ALA A 24 -3.64 -5.49 7.68
C ALA A 24 -3.98 -5.92 9.11
N ALA A 25 -4.27 -7.18 9.32
CA ALA A 25 -4.54 -7.73 10.64
C ALA A 25 -3.30 -7.70 11.53
N TRP A 26 -2.12 -8.10 11.03
CA TRP A 26 -0.86 -7.97 11.74
C TRP A 26 -0.57 -6.52 12.17
N TYR A 27 -0.74 -5.57 11.25
CA TYR A 27 -0.54 -4.15 11.52
C TYR A 27 -1.53 -3.64 12.58
N ALA A 28 -2.78 -4.07 12.50
CA ALA A 28 -3.85 -3.72 13.42
C ALA A 28 -3.60 -4.28 14.84
N GLU A 29 -3.16 -5.56 14.96
CA GLU A 29 -2.76 -6.15 16.24
C GLU A 29 -1.63 -5.36 16.89
N ARG A 30 -0.60 -4.98 16.11
CA ARG A 30 0.55 -4.20 16.62
C ARG A 30 0.14 -2.84 17.20
N LEU A 31 -0.93 -2.25 16.71
CA LEU A 31 -1.44 -0.95 17.15
C LEU A 31 -2.68 -1.04 18.05
N ASN A 32 -3.19 -2.25 18.30
CA ASN A 32 -4.46 -2.48 19.00
C ASN A 32 -5.61 -1.68 18.36
N MET A 33 -5.76 -1.80 17.04
CA MET A 33 -6.76 -1.09 16.23
C MET A 33 -7.62 -2.06 15.44
N PRO A 34 -8.84 -1.71 15.04
CA PRO A 34 -9.66 -2.51 14.13
C PRO A 34 -9.16 -2.41 12.68
N VAL A 35 -9.56 -3.39 11.86
CA VAL A 35 -9.41 -3.39 10.41
C VAL A 35 -10.70 -2.92 9.75
N ALA A 36 -10.59 -1.97 8.82
CA ALA A 36 -11.63 -1.65 7.86
C ALA A 36 -11.30 -2.32 6.52
N LEU A 37 -12.09 -3.32 6.12
CA LEU A 37 -11.96 -3.94 4.81
C LEU A 37 -12.69 -3.10 3.77
N LEU A 38 -11.99 -2.63 2.75
CA LEU A 38 -12.56 -1.86 1.66
C LEU A 38 -12.47 -2.66 0.36
N ASN A 39 -13.62 -2.96 -0.22
CA ASN A 39 -13.75 -3.40 -1.61
C ASN A 39 -14.44 -2.32 -2.45
N VAL A 40 -13.90 -2.03 -3.61
CA VAL A 40 -14.43 -1.03 -4.54
C VAL A 40 -14.91 -1.72 -5.79
N ILE A 41 -16.19 -1.53 -6.11
CA ILE A 41 -16.77 -1.92 -7.39
C ILE A 41 -16.65 -0.73 -8.32
N GLU A 42 -15.71 -0.79 -9.26
CA GLU A 42 -15.61 0.22 -10.31
C GLU A 42 -16.83 0.12 -11.23
N VAL A 43 -17.60 1.19 -11.31
CA VAL A 43 -18.65 1.32 -12.31
C VAL A 43 -17.93 1.67 -13.62
N PRO A 44 -17.95 0.80 -14.64
CA PRO A 44 -17.43 1.19 -15.94
C PRO A 44 -18.11 2.51 -16.31
N ALA A 45 -17.36 3.50 -16.75
CA ALA A 45 -17.96 4.66 -17.40
C ALA A 45 -18.85 4.07 -18.48
N SER A 46 -20.17 3.99 -18.19
CA SER A 46 -21.14 3.54 -19.16
C SER A 46 -20.76 4.28 -20.43
N ALA A 47 -20.39 3.55 -21.46
CA ALA A 47 -20.10 4.15 -22.72
C ALA A 47 -21.38 4.91 -23.07
N ARG A 48 -21.42 6.19 -22.76
CA ARG A 48 -22.25 7.15 -23.44
C ARG A 48 -21.72 7.16 -24.88
N ARG A 49 -21.88 6.00 -25.51
CA ARG A 49 -21.74 5.93 -26.94
C ARG A 49 -22.81 6.88 -27.45
N ASP A 50 -22.31 7.96 -27.99
CA ASP A 50 -23.16 8.86 -28.74
C ASP A 50 -23.74 8.06 -29.93
N LEU A 51 -24.91 7.47 -29.69
CA LEU A 51 -25.69 6.74 -30.70
C LEU A 51 -26.46 7.72 -31.59
N SER A 52 -26.04 8.99 -31.66
CA SER A 52 -26.74 10.07 -32.35
C SER A 52 -26.67 9.98 -33.88
N GLY A 53 -26.15 8.90 -34.48
CA GLY A 53 -25.78 8.95 -35.88
C GLY A 53 -26.60 8.17 -36.89
N SER A 54 -27.40 7.13 -36.57
CA SER A 54 -28.07 6.36 -37.68
C SER A 54 -29.10 5.30 -37.29
N ILE A 55 -29.68 5.35 -36.09
CA ILE A 55 -30.66 4.34 -35.65
C ILE A 55 -32.03 5.01 -35.48
N GLY A 56 -33.09 4.41 -36.02
CA GLY A 56 -34.47 4.89 -35.84
C GLY A 56 -34.87 4.96 -34.37
N VAL A 57 -35.81 5.87 -34.04
CA VAL A 57 -36.20 6.19 -32.67
C VAL A 57 -36.61 4.93 -31.89
N ASP A 58 -37.38 4.04 -32.50
CA ASP A 58 -37.87 2.80 -31.85
C ASP A 58 -36.75 1.80 -31.58
N SER A 59 -35.82 1.61 -32.50
CA SER A 59 -34.67 0.73 -32.35
C SER A 59 -33.71 1.22 -31.28
N ARG A 60 -33.58 2.55 -31.12
CA ARG A 60 -32.78 3.18 -30.06
C ARG A 60 -33.37 2.88 -28.68
N GLN A 61 -34.67 2.94 -28.53
CA GLN A 61 -35.36 2.68 -27.27
C GLN A 61 -35.20 1.21 -26.83
N ILE A 62 -35.33 0.27 -27.74
CA ILE A 62 -35.12 -1.17 -27.52
C ILE A 62 -33.67 -1.42 -27.07
N LEU A 63 -32.70 -0.88 -27.79
CA LEU A 63 -31.27 -1.04 -27.43
C LEU A 63 -30.93 -0.43 -26.06
N LEU A 64 -31.49 0.71 -25.69
CA LEU A 64 -31.31 1.31 -24.39
C LEU A 64 -31.90 0.45 -23.26
N GLN A 65 -33.06 -0.19 -23.51
CA GLN A 65 -33.65 -1.13 -22.54
C GLN A 65 -32.78 -2.38 -22.40
N GLU A 66 -32.30 -2.98 -23.47
CA GLU A 66 -31.40 -4.14 -23.43
C GLU A 66 -30.09 -3.82 -22.69
N LEU A 67 -29.46 -2.67 -22.99
CA LEU A 67 -28.24 -2.21 -22.31
C LEU A 67 -28.50 -2.01 -20.82
N SER A 68 -29.63 -1.42 -20.44
CA SER A 68 -30.01 -1.24 -19.03
C SER A 68 -30.17 -2.58 -18.31
N GLN A 69 -30.79 -3.59 -18.96
CA GLN A 69 -30.92 -4.93 -18.37
C GLN A 69 -29.58 -5.62 -18.19
N ILE A 70 -28.67 -5.51 -19.18
CA ILE A 70 -27.32 -6.04 -19.09
C ILE A 70 -26.54 -5.36 -17.96
N ASP A 71 -26.62 -4.04 -17.85
CA ASP A 71 -25.94 -3.30 -16.78
C ASP A 71 -26.51 -3.64 -15.39
N GLU A 72 -27.82 -3.88 -15.27
CA GLU A 72 -28.43 -4.36 -14.03
C GLU A 72 -27.94 -5.77 -13.67
N GLN A 73 -27.86 -6.69 -14.63
CA GLN A 73 -27.35 -8.03 -14.38
C GLN A 73 -25.87 -8.02 -13.97
N ARG A 74 -25.03 -7.23 -14.65
CA ARG A 74 -23.63 -7.04 -14.28
C ARG A 74 -23.49 -6.48 -12.87
N ALA A 75 -24.31 -5.50 -12.52
CA ALA A 75 -24.30 -4.92 -11.18
C ALA A 75 -24.70 -5.93 -10.09
N LYS A 76 -25.66 -6.83 -10.36
CA LYS A 76 -26.05 -7.90 -9.46
C LYS A 76 -24.89 -8.90 -9.25
N ILE A 77 -24.25 -9.33 -10.33
CA ILE A 77 -23.11 -10.25 -10.29
C ILE A 77 -21.94 -9.62 -9.52
N ALA A 78 -21.58 -8.38 -9.84
CA ALA A 78 -20.50 -7.67 -9.15
C ALA A 78 -20.77 -7.50 -7.65
N ASN A 79 -22.01 -7.23 -7.25
CA ASN A 79 -22.39 -7.16 -5.84
C ASN A 79 -22.29 -8.51 -5.14
N SER A 80 -22.78 -9.58 -5.79
CA SER A 80 -22.73 -10.94 -5.21
C SER A 80 -21.28 -11.38 -5.02
N TYR A 81 -20.41 -11.13 -6.03
CA TYR A 81 -18.99 -11.41 -5.96
C TYR A 81 -18.31 -10.61 -4.83
N SER A 82 -18.56 -9.30 -4.77
CA SER A 82 -17.99 -8.45 -3.73
C SER A 82 -18.43 -8.88 -2.32
N ASN A 83 -19.71 -9.28 -2.14
CA ASN A 83 -20.21 -9.75 -0.85
C ASN A 83 -19.52 -11.06 -0.44
N ALA A 84 -19.35 -12.02 -1.34
CA ALA A 84 -18.62 -13.26 -1.07
C ALA A 84 -17.16 -12.98 -0.71
N LEU A 85 -16.46 -12.17 -1.51
CA LEU A 85 -15.10 -11.74 -1.26
C LEU A 85 -14.92 -11.10 0.13
N MET A 86 -15.84 -10.19 0.50
CA MET A 86 -15.79 -9.51 1.78
C MET A 86 -16.06 -10.46 2.96
N GLN A 87 -16.93 -11.44 2.77
CA GLN A 87 -17.20 -12.45 3.79
C GLN A 87 -15.99 -13.38 3.98
N ASP A 88 -15.39 -13.86 2.88
CA ASP A 88 -14.21 -14.72 2.92
C ASP A 88 -13.02 -13.99 3.57
N ALA A 89 -12.76 -12.73 3.16
CA ALA A 89 -11.70 -11.91 3.73
C ALA A 89 -11.90 -11.63 5.23
N LYS A 90 -13.15 -11.39 5.64
CA LYS A 90 -13.50 -11.20 7.05
C LYS A 90 -13.26 -12.47 7.84
N SER A 91 -13.78 -13.62 7.38
CA SER A 91 -13.58 -14.92 8.02
C SER A 91 -12.09 -15.27 8.14
N TYR A 92 -11.29 -15.05 7.07
CA TYR A 92 -9.84 -15.26 7.13
C TYR A 92 -9.17 -14.47 8.26
N ILE A 93 -9.54 -13.20 8.44
CA ILE A 93 -8.94 -12.37 9.51
C ILE A 93 -9.43 -12.87 10.88
N GLU A 94 -10.72 -13.14 11.06
CA GLU A 94 -11.30 -13.55 12.35
C GLU A 94 -10.79 -14.92 12.79
N ASP A 95 -10.49 -15.82 11.85
CA ASP A 95 -9.96 -17.17 12.14
C ASP A 95 -8.47 -17.16 12.50
N ASN A 96 -7.70 -16.19 12.01
CA ASN A 96 -6.24 -16.18 12.15
C ASN A 96 -5.70 -15.07 13.07
N PHE A 97 -6.50 -14.05 13.40
CA PHE A 97 -6.07 -12.87 14.16
C PHE A 97 -7.13 -12.42 15.17
N THR A 98 -6.68 -11.74 16.24
CA THR A 98 -7.56 -11.23 17.28
C THR A 98 -7.82 -9.73 17.07
N VAL A 99 -8.48 -9.37 15.96
CA VAL A 99 -8.80 -7.98 15.62
C VAL A 99 -10.24 -7.85 15.16
N ALA A 100 -10.87 -6.73 15.50
CA ALA A 100 -12.21 -6.41 15.01
C ALA A 100 -12.14 -6.01 13.53
N VAL A 101 -13.05 -6.56 12.71
CA VAL A 101 -13.12 -6.31 11.28
C VAL A 101 -14.46 -5.72 10.89
N THR A 102 -14.43 -4.63 10.12
CA THR A 102 -15.64 -4.02 9.58
C THR A 102 -15.53 -3.94 8.05
N PRO A 103 -16.42 -4.63 7.30
CA PRO A 103 -16.44 -4.59 5.85
C PRO A 103 -17.12 -3.33 5.32
N TYR A 104 -16.55 -2.74 4.27
CA TYR A 104 -17.08 -1.58 3.54
C TYR A 104 -17.02 -1.84 2.05
N GLN A 105 -18.17 -1.79 1.39
CA GLN A 105 -18.29 -1.85 -0.06
C GLN A 105 -18.58 -0.46 -0.60
N ARG A 106 -17.90 -0.04 -1.66
CA ARG A 106 -18.10 1.25 -2.33
C ARG A 106 -18.20 1.09 -3.83
N ARG A 107 -19.14 1.81 -4.45
CA ARG A 107 -19.22 1.94 -5.90
C ARG A 107 -18.57 3.25 -6.32
N SER A 108 -17.28 3.22 -6.56
CA SER A 108 -16.49 4.40 -6.94
C SER A 108 -15.13 3.96 -7.49
N LYS A 109 -14.26 4.91 -7.81
CA LYS A 109 -12.82 4.64 -7.94
C LYS A 109 -12.19 4.49 -6.56
N LEU A 110 -11.03 3.81 -6.49
CA LEU A 110 -10.36 3.50 -5.22
C LEU A 110 -9.99 4.76 -4.42
N LEU A 111 -9.36 5.77 -5.05
CA LEU A 111 -8.93 6.97 -4.34
C LEU A 111 -10.09 7.73 -3.66
N PRO A 112 -11.21 8.06 -4.33
CA PRO A 112 -12.37 8.66 -3.67
C PRO A 112 -12.95 7.81 -2.53
N ALA A 113 -12.88 6.47 -2.64
CA ALA A 113 -13.31 5.58 -1.57
C ALA A 113 -12.39 5.70 -0.34
N ILE A 114 -11.06 5.75 -0.54
CA ILE A 114 -10.06 5.93 0.52
C ILE A 114 -10.24 7.30 1.20
N GLU A 115 -10.40 8.37 0.43
CA GLU A 115 -10.59 9.74 0.94
C GLU A 115 -11.82 9.86 1.86
N HIS A 116 -12.86 9.05 1.64
CA HIS A 116 -14.02 8.99 2.54
C HIS A 116 -13.63 8.58 3.97
N PHE A 117 -12.53 7.83 4.15
CA PHE A 117 -12.03 7.36 5.44
C PHE A 117 -10.80 8.16 5.94
N ASP A 118 -10.31 9.16 5.20
CA ASP A 118 -9.00 9.81 5.38
C ASP A 118 -8.69 10.19 6.84
N LEU A 119 -9.65 10.78 7.55
CA LEU A 119 -9.49 11.20 8.95
C LEU A 119 -9.43 10.03 9.96
N LYS A 120 -9.80 8.82 9.56
CA LYS A 120 -9.85 7.63 10.41
C LYS A 120 -8.72 6.64 10.09
N ASN A 121 -8.10 6.78 8.93
CA ASN A 121 -7.02 5.88 8.52
C ASN A 121 -5.76 6.13 9.36
N ARG A 122 -5.23 5.07 9.95
CA ARG A 122 -3.90 5.08 10.58
C ARG A 122 -2.82 4.58 9.61
N ALA A 123 -3.18 3.64 8.77
CA ALA A 123 -2.40 3.15 7.64
C ALA A 123 -3.35 2.59 6.56
N ILE A 124 -2.85 2.49 5.34
CA ILE A 124 -3.51 1.85 4.21
C ILE A 124 -2.70 0.60 3.85
N VAL A 125 -3.37 -0.52 3.63
CA VAL A 125 -2.75 -1.77 3.21
C VAL A 125 -3.34 -2.17 1.86
N MET A 126 -2.51 -2.45 0.88
CA MET A 126 -2.94 -2.78 -0.47
C MET A 126 -1.96 -3.70 -1.18
N GLY A 127 -2.45 -4.45 -2.16
CA GLY A 127 -1.63 -5.32 -2.99
C GLY A 127 -0.73 -4.53 -3.95
N ARG A 128 0.39 -5.14 -4.35
CA ARG A 128 1.31 -4.55 -5.32
C ARG A 128 0.71 -4.47 -6.71
N ARG A 129 -0.15 -5.43 -7.11
CA ARG A 129 -0.83 -5.53 -8.39
C ARG A 129 -2.30 -5.80 -8.13
N GLY A 130 -3.18 -5.12 -8.88
CA GLY A 130 -4.60 -5.44 -8.91
C GLY A 130 -4.91 -6.53 -9.94
N GLU A 131 -6.17 -6.97 -9.99
CA GLU A 131 -6.67 -8.01 -10.88
C GLU A 131 -6.38 -7.72 -12.37
N ASP A 132 -6.39 -6.45 -12.77
CA ASP A 132 -6.22 -6.00 -14.18
C ASP A 132 -4.77 -6.04 -14.70
N HIS A 133 -3.77 -6.40 -13.89
CA HIS A 133 -2.35 -6.25 -14.26
C HIS A 133 -1.54 -7.55 -14.21
N LYS A 134 -2.17 -8.69 -14.55
CA LYS A 134 -1.52 -10.02 -14.52
C LYS A 134 -0.31 -10.15 -15.46
N ASP A 135 -0.23 -9.36 -16.54
CA ASP A 135 0.73 -9.59 -17.64
C ASP A 135 1.89 -8.58 -17.77
N SER A 136 1.97 -7.53 -16.95
CA SER A 136 3.02 -6.53 -17.10
C SER A 136 4.21 -6.73 -16.14
N ARG A 137 5.38 -7.00 -16.70
CA ARG A 137 6.62 -7.27 -15.93
C ARG A 137 7.20 -6.07 -15.16
N ILE A 138 6.70 -4.85 -15.35
CA ILE A 138 7.36 -3.61 -14.85
C ILE A 138 6.38 -2.60 -14.22
N ASN A 139 5.08 -2.86 -14.18
CA ASN A 139 4.14 -1.84 -13.69
C ASN A 139 3.72 -2.11 -12.23
N ILE A 140 4.14 -1.20 -11.36
CA ILE A 140 3.41 -0.93 -10.11
C ILE A 140 1.99 -0.53 -10.54
N GLY A 141 0.98 -1.11 -9.92
CA GLY A 141 -0.39 -0.78 -10.25
C GLY A 141 -0.59 0.74 -10.22
N SER A 142 -1.19 1.30 -11.26
CA SER A 142 -1.45 2.76 -11.38
C SER A 142 -2.16 3.34 -10.16
N GLN A 143 -2.85 2.49 -9.42
CA GLN A 143 -3.55 2.83 -8.19
C GLN A 143 -2.60 3.10 -7.02
N ILE A 144 -1.48 2.36 -6.89
CA ILE A 144 -0.48 2.59 -5.82
C ILE A 144 0.08 4.00 -5.93
N GLU A 145 0.47 4.42 -7.13
CA GLU A 145 1.01 5.77 -7.34
C GLU A 145 -0.02 6.85 -6.99
N THR A 146 -1.26 6.64 -7.41
CA THR A 146 -2.37 7.57 -7.16
C THR A 146 -2.66 7.67 -5.66
N VAL A 147 -2.75 6.55 -4.95
CA VAL A 147 -2.98 6.51 -3.50
C VAL A 147 -1.79 7.08 -2.74
N ALA A 148 -0.55 6.72 -3.12
CA ALA A 148 0.66 7.20 -2.46
C ALA A 148 0.85 8.73 -2.60
N ARG A 149 0.37 9.30 -3.72
CA ARG A 149 0.40 10.75 -3.93
C ARG A 149 -0.62 11.49 -3.06
N ALA A 150 -1.78 10.92 -2.83
CA ALA A 150 -2.86 11.55 -2.09
C ALA A 150 -2.79 11.27 -0.57
N SER A 151 -2.27 10.10 -0.17
CA SER A 151 -2.29 9.66 1.22
C SER A 151 -1.42 10.52 2.13
N ARG A 152 -1.93 10.74 3.35
CA ARG A 152 -1.22 11.38 4.47
C ARG A 152 -0.72 10.40 5.52
N VAL A 153 -1.10 9.14 5.38
CA VAL A 153 -0.73 8.04 6.29
C VAL A 153 0.18 7.04 5.57
N PRO A 154 0.93 6.20 6.31
CA PRO A 154 1.74 5.17 5.71
C PRO A 154 0.92 4.22 4.84
N ILE A 155 1.54 3.73 3.78
CA ILE A 155 0.95 2.73 2.90
C ILE A 155 1.83 1.48 2.97
N LEU A 156 1.25 0.36 3.38
CA LEU A 156 1.89 -0.95 3.30
C LEU A 156 1.49 -1.61 1.97
N ILE A 157 2.47 -1.81 1.11
CA ILE A 157 2.34 -2.54 -0.15
C ILE A 157 2.74 -3.98 0.10
N CYS A 158 1.80 -4.92 -0.03
CA CYS A 158 1.98 -6.32 0.32
C CYS A 158 2.83 -7.09 -0.71
N SER A 159 3.52 -8.12 -0.23
CA SER A 159 4.06 -9.22 -1.03
C SER A 159 2.94 -10.15 -1.51
N GLU A 160 3.27 -11.16 -2.31
CA GLU A 160 2.28 -12.13 -2.82
C GLU A 160 1.64 -12.98 -1.70
N THR A 161 2.42 -13.34 -0.70
CA THR A 161 1.97 -14.12 0.46
C THR A 161 2.25 -13.38 1.76
N PHE A 162 1.38 -13.56 2.74
CA PHE A 162 1.61 -13.04 4.08
C PHE A 162 2.65 -13.89 4.82
N THR A 163 3.67 -13.22 5.34
CA THR A 163 4.60 -13.77 6.31
C THR A 163 4.75 -12.76 7.43
N LYS A 164 4.57 -13.19 8.68
CA LYS A 164 4.70 -12.31 9.85
C LYS A 164 6.13 -11.76 9.92
N PRO A 165 6.35 -10.45 9.81
CA PRO A 165 7.69 -9.88 9.80
C PRO A 165 8.45 -10.13 11.09
N GLN A 166 9.69 -10.60 10.96
CA GLN A 166 10.64 -10.86 12.04
C GLN A 166 11.86 -9.91 11.98
N SER A 167 12.04 -9.22 10.85
CA SER A 167 13.12 -8.27 10.60
C SER A 167 12.62 -7.11 9.74
N TYR A 168 13.24 -5.94 9.89
CA TYR A 168 12.96 -4.82 8.99
C TYR A 168 14.20 -4.03 8.63
N MET A 169 14.12 -3.31 7.50
CA MET A 169 15.10 -2.29 7.17
C MET A 169 14.43 -0.96 6.81
N ILE A 170 15.14 0.14 7.08
CA ILE A 170 14.77 1.49 6.66
C ILE A 170 15.79 1.95 5.64
N ALA A 171 15.34 2.21 4.41
CA ALA A 171 16.17 2.85 3.39
C ALA A 171 16.35 4.33 3.74
N PHE A 172 17.58 4.75 3.99
CA PHE A 172 17.91 6.07 4.48
C PHE A 172 18.92 6.79 3.57
N ASP A 173 18.58 8.00 3.13
CA ASP A 173 19.43 8.83 2.27
C ASP A 173 19.62 10.26 2.81
N ALA A 174 19.28 10.47 4.08
CA ALA A 174 19.25 11.77 4.76
C ALA A 174 18.34 12.82 4.08
N SER A 175 17.45 12.41 3.18
CA SER A 175 16.40 13.28 2.64
C SER A 175 15.32 13.59 3.70
N LYS A 176 14.55 14.66 3.47
CA LYS A 176 13.42 15.00 4.36
C LYS A 176 12.44 13.85 4.54
N THR A 177 12.22 13.05 3.50
CA THR A 177 11.28 11.93 3.54
C THR A 177 11.85 10.72 4.27
N SER A 178 13.14 10.40 4.14
CA SER A 178 13.76 9.34 4.90
C SER A 178 13.91 9.70 6.39
N ILE A 179 14.21 10.95 6.72
CA ILE A 179 14.18 11.46 8.11
C ILE A 179 12.77 11.34 8.68
N ARG A 180 11.74 11.75 7.91
CA ARG A 180 10.34 11.58 8.33
C ARG A 180 9.96 10.11 8.54
N ALA A 181 10.49 9.20 7.74
CA ALA A 181 10.28 7.76 7.94
C ALA A 181 10.88 7.29 9.27
N ILE A 182 12.08 7.75 9.66
CA ILE A 182 12.69 7.49 10.99
C ILE A 182 11.76 8.00 12.10
N HIS A 183 11.33 9.27 12.04
CA HIS A 183 10.43 9.85 13.04
C HIS A 183 9.09 9.09 13.16
N LEU A 184 8.54 8.63 12.05
CA LEU A 184 7.28 7.88 12.04
C LEU A 184 7.45 6.50 12.68
N VAL A 185 8.53 5.80 12.34
CA VAL A 185 8.86 4.50 12.95
C VAL A 185 9.10 4.69 14.45
N ALA A 186 9.89 5.69 14.87
CA ALA A 186 10.16 5.97 16.28
C ALA A 186 8.89 6.23 17.12
N LYS A 187 7.84 6.76 16.50
CA LYS A 187 6.54 7.04 17.15
C LYS A 187 5.50 5.92 17.01
N SER A 188 5.84 4.83 16.33
CA SER A 188 4.89 3.75 16.02
C SER A 188 5.29 2.46 16.73
N GLU A 189 4.33 1.75 17.30
CA GLU A 189 4.58 0.44 17.92
C GLU A 189 4.65 -0.72 16.89
N VAL A 190 4.38 -0.46 15.59
CA VAL A 190 4.27 -1.51 14.54
C VAL A 190 5.52 -2.38 14.44
N LEU A 191 6.70 -1.76 14.38
CA LEU A 191 7.98 -2.45 14.22
C LEU A 191 8.76 -2.60 15.55
N LYS A 192 8.21 -2.14 16.66
CA LYS A 192 8.87 -2.21 17.96
C LYS A 192 9.05 -3.66 18.42
N GLY A 193 10.22 -3.99 18.95
CA GLY A 193 10.56 -5.36 19.35
C GLY A 193 10.94 -6.29 18.19
N ILE A 194 10.96 -5.79 16.96
CA ILE A 194 11.50 -6.47 15.79
C ILE A 194 12.90 -5.90 15.53
N PRO A 195 13.96 -6.73 15.31
CA PRO A 195 15.29 -6.23 14.97
C PRO A 195 15.25 -5.48 13.62
N GLY A 196 15.93 -4.34 13.59
CA GLY A 196 15.91 -3.45 12.44
C GLY A 196 17.29 -3.05 11.93
N HIS A 197 17.32 -2.60 10.69
CA HIS A 197 18.50 -2.07 10.03
C HIS A 197 18.20 -0.71 9.42
N ILE A 198 19.11 0.26 9.60
CA ILE A 198 19.07 1.52 8.86
C ILE A 198 20.17 1.41 7.80
N VAL A 199 19.80 1.44 6.53
CA VAL A 199 20.71 1.20 5.42
C VAL A 199 20.84 2.45 4.56
N MET A 200 22.07 2.98 4.48
CA MET A 200 22.42 4.09 3.61
C MET A 200 23.35 3.60 2.51
N ILE A 201 23.03 3.95 1.28
CA ILE A 201 23.84 3.65 0.10
C ILE A 201 24.46 4.94 -0.43
N GLY A 202 25.75 4.93 -0.72
CA GLY A 202 26.43 6.08 -1.33
C GLY A 202 27.79 6.42 -0.72
N ASN A 203 28.20 7.68 -0.85
CA ASN A 203 29.48 8.15 -0.35
C ASN A 203 29.54 8.14 1.17
N ASN A 204 30.64 7.66 1.70
CA ASN A 204 30.90 7.52 3.13
C ASN A 204 31.60 8.78 3.69
N ASP A 205 31.05 9.97 3.43
CA ASP A 205 31.54 11.23 4.00
C ASP A 205 31.02 11.43 5.44
N ASP A 206 31.63 12.42 6.14
CA ASP A 206 31.31 12.66 7.55
C ASP A 206 29.86 13.17 7.72
N SER A 207 29.29 13.86 6.74
CA SER A 207 27.88 14.30 6.77
C SER A 207 26.93 13.11 6.76
N SER A 208 27.20 12.15 5.87
CA SER A 208 26.43 10.90 5.74
C SER A 208 26.51 10.05 7.02
N LYS A 209 27.72 9.91 7.59
CA LYS A 209 27.94 9.20 8.85
C LYS A 209 27.17 9.84 10.02
N ASN A 210 27.26 11.17 10.15
CA ASN A 210 26.58 11.91 11.20
C ASN A 210 25.05 11.79 11.06
N SER A 211 24.52 11.88 9.86
CA SER A 211 23.09 11.73 9.59
C SER A 211 22.59 10.33 9.92
N LEU A 212 23.35 9.31 9.55
CA LEU A 212 23.04 7.92 9.84
C LEU A 212 23.09 7.63 11.35
N ALA A 213 24.11 8.15 12.05
CA ALA A 213 24.24 8.03 13.50
C ALA A 213 23.09 8.72 14.24
N ALA A 214 22.66 9.91 13.78
CA ALA A 214 21.51 10.61 14.35
C ALA A 214 20.20 9.82 14.18
N ALA A 215 19.97 9.24 13.00
CA ALA A 215 18.81 8.40 12.73
C ALA A 215 18.79 7.15 13.63
N ALA A 216 19.94 6.50 13.82
CA ALA A 216 20.07 5.36 14.73
C ALA A 216 19.81 5.76 16.19
N ALA A 217 20.38 6.88 16.63
CA ALA A 217 20.20 7.38 17.99
C ALA A 217 18.73 7.68 18.32
N GLU A 218 17.96 8.23 17.36
CA GLU A 218 16.54 8.48 17.53
C GLU A 218 15.75 7.19 17.75
N LEU A 219 15.98 6.15 16.95
CA LEU A 219 15.29 4.87 17.10
C LEU A 219 15.70 4.14 18.38
N LEU A 220 16.99 4.16 18.74
CA LEU A 220 17.48 3.59 19.99
C LEU A 220 16.85 4.29 21.21
N ALA A 221 16.76 5.63 21.20
CA ALA A 221 16.09 6.41 22.24
C ALA A 221 14.59 6.10 22.36
N ALA A 222 13.94 5.71 21.26
CA ALA A 222 12.54 5.27 21.22
C ALA A 222 12.36 3.79 21.64
N GLY A 223 13.45 3.09 21.99
CA GLY A 223 13.42 1.70 22.47
C GLY A 223 13.41 0.65 21.35
N PHE A 224 13.87 1.00 20.15
CA PHE A 224 14.05 0.05 19.05
C PHE A 224 15.44 -0.59 19.12
N THR A 225 15.56 -1.82 18.60
CA THR A 225 16.84 -2.47 18.39
C THR A 225 17.22 -2.32 16.93
N VAL A 226 18.20 -1.47 16.63
CA VAL A 226 18.61 -1.17 15.24
C VAL A 226 20.12 -1.21 15.08
N GLN A 227 20.55 -1.62 13.89
CA GLN A 227 21.92 -1.53 13.40
C GLN A 227 21.97 -0.60 12.19
N SER A 228 23.00 0.24 12.11
CA SER A 228 23.20 1.12 10.96
C SER A 228 24.27 0.60 10.04
N HIS A 229 24.00 0.66 8.75
CA HIS A 229 24.88 0.18 7.68
C HIS A 229 25.08 1.27 6.64
N HIS A 230 26.33 1.53 6.31
CA HIS A 230 26.70 2.40 5.21
C HIS A 230 27.41 1.57 4.15
N LEU A 231 26.78 1.45 2.97
CA LEU A 231 27.28 0.60 1.89
C LEU A 231 27.78 1.46 0.73
N PRO A 232 29.04 1.30 0.30
CA PRO A 232 29.57 2.01 -0.85
C PRO A 232 28.98 1.41 -2.14
N SER A 233 28.06 2.14 -2.77
CA SER A 233 27.51 1.78 -4.07
C SER A 233 27.02 3.04 -4.79
N THR A 234 27.07 3.04 -6.11
CA THR A 234 26.48 4.09 -6.95
C THR A 234 25.04 3.77 -7.34
N ASP A 235 24.62 2.52 -7.16
CA ASP A 235 23.26 2.04 -7.45
C ASP A 235 22.54 1.73 -6.13
N ALA A 236 21.69 2.66 -5.70
CA ALA A 236 20.98 2.57 -4.45
C ALA A 236 19.96 1.41 -4.46
N VAL A 237 19.24 1.19 -5.57
CA VAL A 237 18.23 0.13 -5.67
C VAL A 237 18.91 -1.23 -5.52
N LYS A 238 19.93 -1.49 -6.33
CA LYS A 238 20.66 -2.74 -6.28
C LYS A 238 21.29 -2.99 -4.92
N GLY A 239 21.90 -1.96 -4.32
CA GLY A 239 22.51 -2.05 -2.99
C GLY A 239 21.49 -2.44 -1.91
N LEU A 240 20.31 -1.81 -1.89
CA LEU A 240 19.23 -2.11 -0.94
C LEU A 240 18.68 -3.53 -1.14
N LEU A 241 18.42 -3.95 -2.38
CA LEU A 241 17.89 -5.29 -2.67
C LEU A 241 18.90 -6.41 -2.34
N VAL A 242 20.19 -6.18 -2.60
CA VAL A 242 21.26 -7.12 -2.21
C VAL A 242 21.33 -7.23 -0.68
N PHE A 243 21.32 -6.10 0.03
CA PHE A 243 21.31 -6.09 1.51
C PHE A 243 20.09 -6.82 2.06
N GLN A 244 18.90 -6.51 1.52
CA GLN A 244 17.65 -7.17 1.90
C GLN A 244 17.77 -8.69 1.82
N LYS A 245 18.27 -9.20 0.70
CA LYS A 245 18.42 -10.64 0.46
C LYS A 245 19.48 -11.27 1.36
N GLN A 246 20.63 -10.58 1.60
CA GLN A 246 21.72 -11.11 2.41
C GLN A 246 21.38 -11.20 3.91
N HIS A 247 20.47 -10.36 4.38
CA HIS A 247 20.06 -10.29 5.79
C HIS A 247 18.65 -10.83 6.03
N ASP A 248 18.03 -11.49 5.03
CA ASP A 248 16.67 -12.05 5.11
C ASP A 248 15.66 -11.05 5.69
N ILE A 249 15.66 -9.82 5.13
CA ILE A 249 14.79 -8.74 5.61
C ILE A 249 13.37 -8.94 5.14
N ASP A 250 12.44 -9.06 6.08
CA ASP A 250 11.03 -9.34 5.82
C ASP A 250 10.23 -8.12 5.38
N ILE A 251 10.60 -6.90 5.82
CA ILE A 251 9.84 -5.68 5.47
C ILE A 251 10.78 -4.49 5.29
N MET A 252 10.52 -3.68 4.27
CA MET A 252 11.29 -2.47 3.98
C MET A 252 10.46 -1.21 4.23
N VAL A 253 11.07 -0.21 4.87
CA VAL A 253 10.48 1.12 5.04
C VAL A 253 11.20 2.11 4.14
N ILE A 254 10.46 2.86 3.33
CA ILE A 254 11.00 3.82 2.37
C ILE A 254 10.29 5.16 2.51
N GLY A 255 11.05 6.25 2.56
CA GLY A 255 10.52 7.58 2.37
C GLY A 255 10.17 7.81 0.89
N ALA A 256 8.95 8.20 0.59
CA ALA A 256 8.50 8.51 -0.76
C ALA A 256 8.53 10.02 -1.02
N TYR A 257 8.77 10.45 -2.27
CA TYR A 257 8.74 11.86 -2.71
C TYR A 257 9.89 12.76 -2.18
N GLY A 258 11.17 12.28 -2.23
CA GLY A 258 12.37 13.08 -1.91
C GLY A 258 12.83 14.01 -3.04
N ARG A 259 13.62 14.96 -2.72
CA ARG A 259 14.59 15.88 -3.36
C ARG A 259 14.33 16.66 -4.66
N SER A 260 13.35 16.49 -5.55
CA SER A 260 13.24 17.37 -6.72
C SER A 260 11.84 17.94 -6.98
N LYS A 261 11.81 19.20 -7.48
CA LYS A 261 10.54 19.88 -7.85
C LYS A 261 9.75 19.16 -8.95
N TRP A 262 10.40 18.31 -9.74
CA TRP A 262 9.79 17.49 -10.78
C TRP A 262 9.24 16.16 -10.26
N GLN A 263 9.67 15.73 -9.06
CA GLN A 263 9.25 14.47 -8.42
C GLN A 263 7.88 14.56 -7.74
N GLN A 264 7.24 15.71 -7.72
CA GLN A 264 5.86 15.85 -7.23
C GLN A 264 4.82 15.14 -8.11
N LEU A 265 5.21 14.69 -9.32
CA LEU A 265 4.34 14.03 -10.29
C LEU A 265 4.46 12.49 -10.28
N PHE A 266 5.55 11.92 -9.70
CA PHE A 266 5.81 10.48 -9.71
C PHE A 266 6.34 10.00 -8.34
N LEU A 267 6.16 8.70 -8.03
CA LEU A 267 6.68 8.05 -6.80
C LEU A 267 8.20 8.18 -6.61
N GLY A 268 8.93 8.65 -7.62
CA GLY A 268 10.39 8.63 -7.71
C GLY A 268 10.88 7.32 -8.34
N SER A 269 11.82 7.41 -9.29
CA SER A 269 12.34 6.24 -10.02
C SER A 269 12.85 5.14 -9.08
N THR A 270 13.62 5.52 -8.06
CA THR A 270 14.18 4.60 -7.05
C THR A 270 13.08 3.88 -6.26
N THR A 271 12.07 4.60 -5.75
CA THR A 271 10.95 4.01 -4.99
C THR A 271 10.13 3.07 -5.86
N THR A 272 9.82 3.49 -7.09
CA THR A 272 9.09 2.67 -8.07
C THR A 272 9.84 1.39 -8.40
N GLU A 273 11.14 1.49 -8.64
CA GLU A 273 12.00 0.35 -8.99
C GLU A 273 12.15 -0.63 -7.81
N ILE A 274 12.31 -0.13 -6.58
CA ILE A 274 12.35 -0.99 -5.39
C ILE A 274 11.02 -1.75 -5.24
N ILE A 275 9.86 -1.06 -5.30
CA ILE A 275 8.56 -1.72 -5.17
C ILE A 275 8.36 -2.77 -6.27
N ALA A 276 8.82 -2.51 -7.49
CA ALA A 276 8.71 -3.46 -8.60
C ALA A 276 9.61 -4.69 -8.45
N SER A 277 10.78 -4.51 -7.82
CA SER A 277 11.86 -5.52 -7.81
C SER A 277 11.95 -6.32 -6.51
N THR A 278 11.46 -5.79 -5.38
CA THR A 278 11.47 -6.53 -4.12
C THR A 278 10.39 -7.61 -4.07
N SER A 279 10.67 -8.73 -3.42
CA SER A 279 9.67 -9.76 -3.09
C SER A 279 8.96 -9.47 -1.75
N SER A 280 9.54 -8.64 -0.90
CA SER A 280 9.02 -8.35 0.45
C SER A 280 8.05 -7.17 0.44
N PRO A 281 7.20 -7.05 1.47
CA PRO A 281 6.32 -5.89 1.63
C PRO A 281 7.12 -4.60 1.87
N VAL A 282 6.53 -3.48 1.46
CA VAL A 282 7.14 -2.16 1.57
C VAL A 282 6.19 -1.19 2.27
N ILE A 283 6.67 -0.54 3.34
CA ILE A 283 5.97 0.58 3.97
C ILE A 283 6.46 1.88 3.32
N LEU A 284 5.57 2.57 2.63
CA LEU A 284 5.82 3.90 2.09
C LEU A 284 5.43 4.96 3.12
N VAL A 285 6.33 5.91 3.36
CA VAL A 285 6.12 7.08 4.22
C VAL A 285 6.30 8.34 3.39
N ARG A 286 5.31 9.20 3.42
CA ARG A 286 5.35 10.50 2.74
C ARG A 286 5.72 11.64 3.68
#